data_bcf2297cf6f2c96dff2d9589c5997ff7
#
_entry.id   bcf2297cf6f2c96dff2d9589c5997ff7
#
_cell.length_a   1.000
_cell.length_b   1.000
_cell.length_c   1.000
_cell.angle_alpha   90.00
_cell.angle_beta   90.00
_cell.angle_gamma   90.00
#
_symmetry.space_group_name_H-M   'P 1'
#
loop_
_entity.id
_entity.type
_entity.pdbx_description
1 polymer ?
#
loop_
_entity_poly.entity_id
_entity_poly.type
_entity_poly.pdbx_seq_one_letter_code
_entity_poly.pdbx_strand_id
1 'polypeptide(L)'
;FEYQGQNGTCLVLNPQSAEAQQLVVNQVAEILERYPVDGIHFDDYFFVDGMQDTLPQEEKMQAVNALVQKVYQTVKQKRPDCEFGISPAGNPDYARSQGADIDTWLSQEGYVDYVMPQIYWTDRYVTDGKEVPMFSNRCEVWQTLHTNPEIKLYAGLALYRVGETSDTDLDWALREDNLATQCAHIYGMGYDGFALFRYAYLKENGTQVELQNLYSYLKKQAGILTSEVDAGIVYTVHMQTFGWQEAKMDGIVAGYTKQEKSVEAVRIQLGAYVPKGNVRYAVETAQ
;
A
#
# COMPACT_ATOMS: atom_id res chain seq x y z
N PHE A 1 9.19 -1.68 28.27
CA PHE A 1 10.34 -1.04 27.60
C PHE A 1 10.00 0.42 27.25
N GLU A 2 10.89 1.35 27.53
CA GLU A 2 10.76 2.75 27.12
C GLU A 2 11.37 2.92 25.71
N TYR A 3 10.54 3.34 24.76
CA TYR A 3 10.96 3.59 23.38
C TYR A 3 10.96 5.10 23.09
N GLN A 4 12.05 5.59 22.50
CA GLN A 4 12.19 6.98 22.08
C GLN A 4 11.74 7.09 20.60
N GLY A 5 10.49 7.43 20.38
CA GLY A 5 9.93 7.67 19.07
C GLY A 5 10.02 9.15 18.63
N GLN A 6 9.62 9.44 17.41
CA GLN A 6 9.59 10.81 16.86
C GLN A 6 8.70 11.77 17.68
N ASN A 7 7.66 11.25 18.34
CA ASN A 7 6.70 12.02 19.13
C ASN A 7 6.98 11.98 20.65
N GLY A 8 8.16 11.51 21.05
CA GLY A 8 8.57 11.41 22.45
C GLY A 8 8.69 9.98 22.96
N THR A 9 8.82 9.84 24.27
CA THR A 9 8.94 8.53 24.94
C THR A 9 7.60 7.85 25.06
N CYS A 10 7.52 6.57 24.67
CA CYS A 10 6.36 5.71 24.91
C CYS A 10 6.78 4.40 25.59
N LEU A 11 5.80 3.74 26.23
CA LEU A 11 5.99 2.40 26.80
C LEU A 11 5.56 1.35 25.77
N VAL A 12 6.44 0.38 25.52
CA VAL A 12 6.17 -0.74 24.61
C VAL A 12 6.10 -2.03 25.43
N LEU A 13 5.09 -2.84 25.15
CA LEU A 13 4.95 -4.16 25.77
C LEU A 13 6.09 -5.08 25.29
N ASN A 14 6.60 -5.91 26.22
CA ASN A 14 7.60 -6.91 25.85
C ASN A 14 6.91 -8.16 25.26
N PRO A 15 7.15 -8.50 23.98
CA PRO A 15 6.54 -9.68 23.34
C PRO A 15 6.90 -11.01 24.01
N GLN A 16 8.01 -11.08 24.78
CA GLN A 16 8.38 -12.29 25.55
C GLN A 16 7.57 -12.44 26.86
N SER A 17 6.93 -11.37 27.36
CA SER A 17 6.15 -11.46 28.59
C SER A 17 4.81 -12.16 28.35
N ALA A 18 4.59 -13.25 29.08
CA ALA A 18 3.32 -13.97 29.04
C ALA A 18 2.13 -13.08 29.44
N GLU A 19 2.34 -12.18 30.39
CA GLU A 19 1.34 -11.21 30.86
C GLU A 19 1.01 -10.19 29.77
N ALA A 20 2.03 -9.67 29.05
CA ALA A 20 1.84 -8.75 27.94
C ALA A 20 1.10 -9.42 26.78
N GLN A 21 1.48 -10.64 26.43
CA GLN A 21 0.77 -11.43 25.42
C GLN A 21 -0.69 -11.66 25.83
N GLN A 22 -0.95 -12.04 27.09
CA GLN A 22 -2.31 -12.29 27.56
C GLN A 22 -3.15 -10.99 27.59
N LEU A 23 -2.55 -9.85 27.89
CA LEU A 23 -3.22 -8.56 27.79
C LEU A 23 -3.73 -8.29 26.37
N VAL A 24 -2.87 -8.48 25.36
CA VAL A 24 -3.24 -8.29 23.93
C VAL A 24 -4.35 -9.27 23.54
N VAL A 25 -4.23 -10.54 23.92
CA VAL A 25 -5.26 -11.56 23.63
C VAL A 25 -6.61 -11.18 24.27
N ASN A 26 -6.61 -10.71 25.50
CA ASN A 26 -7.84 -10.26 26.19
C ASN A 26 -8.48 -9.06 25.48
N GLN A 27 -7.68 -8.09 25.01
CA GLN A 27 -8.19 -6.95 24.27
C GLN A 27 -8.82 -7.37 22.94
N VAL A 28 -8.18 -8.27 22.19
CA VAL A 28 -8.76 -8.84 20.96
C VAL A 28 -10.07 -9.57 21.27
N ALA A 29 -10.09 -10.39 22.31
CA ALA A 29 -11.29 -11.11 22.74
C ALA A 29 -12.45 -10.14 23.08
N GLU A 30 -12.17 -9.04 23.78
CA GLU A 30 -13.14 -8.01 24.11
C GLU A 30 -13.69 -7.29 22.88
N ILE A 31 -12.83 -6.96 21.91
CA ILE A 31 -13.26 -6.36 20.63
C ILE A 31 -14.24 -7.27 19.91
N LEU A 32 -13.90 -8.56 19.78
CA LEU A 32 -14.73 -9.56 19.10
C LEU A 32 -16.08 -9.80 19.78
N GLU A 33 -16.15 -9.62 21.10
CA GLU A 33 -17.40 -9.73 21.86
C GLU A 33 -18.29 -8.49 21.72
N ARG A 34 -17.68 -7.30 21.67
CA ARG A 34 -18.41 -6.04 21.71
C ARG A 34 -18.79 -5.48 20.34
N TYR A 35 -18.02 -5.80 19.31
CA TYR A 35 -18.14 -5.16 17.99
C TYR A 35 -18.27 -6.21 16.88
N PRO A 36 -19.17 -5.99 15.90
CA PRO A 36 -19.35 -6.88 14.76
C PRO A 36 -18.27 -6.62 13.68
N VAL A 37 -16.99 -6.78 14.03
CA VAL A 37 -15.87 -6.60 13.10
C VAL A 37 -15.69 -7.83 12.21
N ASP A 38 -15.30 -7.65 10.98
CA ASP A 38 -15.02 -8.72 10.00
C ASP A 38 -13.57 -9.18 10.05
N GLY A 39 -12.69 -8.40 10.68
CA GLY A 39 -11.27 -8.74 10.81
C GLY A 39 -10.59 -8.03 11.97
N ILE A 40 -9.49 -8.63 12.42
CA ILE A 40 -8.51 -8.05 13.33
C ILE A 40 -7.21 -7.86 12.52
N HIS A 41 -6.62 -6.69 12.62
CA HIS A 41 -5.39 -6.35 11.92
C HIS A 41 -4.33 -5.88 12.90
N PHE A 42 -3.13 -6.46 12.80
CA PHE A 42 -1.96 -5.98 13.52
C PHE A 42 -1.04 -5.22 12.56
N ASP A 43 -0.58 -4.06 13.03
CA ASP A 43 0.56 -3.38 12.45
C ASP A 43 1.86 -4.08 12.87
N ASP A 44 3.01 -3.68 12.35
CA ASP A 44 4.32 -4.20 12.74
C ASP A 44 4.71 -3.75 14.18
N TYR A 45 5.98 -3.49 14.48
CA TYR A 45 6.45 -3.01 15.78
C TYR A 45 6.35 -4.01 16.94
N PHE A 46 6.65 -5.27 16.69
CA PHE A 46 6.71 -6.28 17.76
C PHE A 46 7.92 -6.02 18.67
N PHE A 47 9.14 -6.08 18.15
CA PHE A 47 10.33 -5.63 18.81
C PHE A 47 10.81 -4.34 18.15
N VAL A 48 10.66 -3.21 18.83
CA VAL A 48 11.12 -1.92 18.32
C VAL A 48 12.63 -1.79 18.41
N ASP A 49 13.22 -0.90 17.63
CA ASP A 49 14.67 -0.64 17.62
C ASP A 49 15.18 -0.32 19.04
N GLY A 50 16.31 -0.86 19.39
CA GLY A 50 16.89 -0.75 20.73
C GLY A 50 16.25 -1.67 21.78
N MET A 51 15.15 -2.33 21.47
CA MET A 51 14.51 -3.28 22.36
C MET A 51 15.15 -4.67 22.23
N GLN A 52 15.86 -5.10 23.30
CA GLN A 52 16.50 -6.40 23.35
C GLN A 52 17.43 -6.69 22.14
N ASP A 53 18.26 -5.72 21.78
CA ASP A 53 19.18 -5.80 20.62
C ASP A 53 20.12 -7.01 20.67
N THR A 54 20.42 -7.53 21.86
CA THR A 54 21.23 -8.73 22.04
C THR A 54 20.46 -10.03 21.92
N LEU A 55 19.12 -9.98 21.82
CA LEU A 55 18.30 -11.17 21.68
C LEU A 55 18.42 -11.73 20.25
N PRO A 56 18.75 -13.03 20.09
CA PRO A 56 18.78 -13.66 18.77
C PRO A 56 17.46 -13.48 18.01
N GLN A 57 17.54 -13.26 16.70
CA GLN A 57 16.37 -13.08 15.84
C GLN A 57 15.37 -14.22 15.97
N GLU A 58 15.86 -15.46 16.03
CA GLU A 58 15.03 -16.66 16.19
C GLU A 58 14.21 -16.64 17.49
N GLU A 59 14.78 -16.18 18.60
CA GLU A 59 14.06 -16.05 19.87
C GLU A 59 13.00 -14.95 19.82
N LYS A 60 13.27 -13.84 19.11
CA LYS A 60 12.27 -12.80 18.84
C LYS A 60 11.10 -13.37 18.05
N MET A 61 11.37 -14.09 16.96
CA MET A 61 10.35 -14.74 16.14
C MET A 61 9.51 -15.75 16.92
N GLN A 62 10.14 -16.57 17.78
CA GLN A 62 9.43 -17.53 18.65
C GLN A 62 8.46 -16.81 19.59
N ALA A 63 8.89 -15.71 20.22
CA ALA A 63 8.05 -14.95 21.11
C ALA A 63 6.85 -14.30 20.38
N VAL A 64 7.08 -13.74 19.20
CA VAL A 64 6.03 -13.14 18.35
C VAL A 64 5.09 -14.21 17.83
N ASN A 65 5.58 -15.34 17.35
CA ASN A 65 4.77 -16.46 16.91
C ASN A 65 3.85 -16.99 18.01
N ALA A 66 4.35 -17.05 19.25
CA ALA A 66 3.51 -17.47 20.40
C ALA A 66 2.34 -16.50 20.63
N LEU A 67 2.55 -15.17 20.48
CA LEU A 67 1.49 -14.17 20.53
C LEU A 67 0.52 -14.32 19.35
N VAL A 68 1.05 -14.38 18.14
CA VAL A 68 0.28 -14.44 16.88
C VAL A 68 -0.64 -15.67 16.87
N GLN A 69 -0.13 -16.85 17.23
CA GLN A 69 -0.94 -18.07 17.35
C GLN A 69 -2.05 -17.95 18.39
N LYS A 70 -1.79 -17.36 19.57
CA LYS A 70 -2.82 -17.16 20.60
C LYS A 70 -3.91 -16.21 20.09
N VAL A 71 -3.54 -15.16 19.39
CA VAL A 71 -4.51 -14.22 18.81
C VAL A 71 -5.32 -14.92 17.73
N TYR A 72 -4.69 -15.60 16.79
CA TYR A 72 -5.36 -16.36 15.73
C TYR A 72 -6.37 -17.35 16.31
N GLN A 73 -5.94 -18.19 17.26
CA GLN A 73 -6.82 -19.14 17.93
C GLN A 73 -8.00 -18.46 18.62
N THR A 74 -7.76 -17.33 19.30
CA THR A 74 -8.82 -16.56 19.96
C THR A 74 -9.83 -16.01 18.95
N VAL A 75 -9.35 -15.48 17.82
CA VAL A 75 -10.21 -15.00 16.74
C VAL A 75 -11.08 -16.13 16.21
N LYS A 76 -10.47 -17.25 15.83
CA LYS A 76 -11.17 -18.39 15.22
C LYS A 76 -12.13 -19.10 16.19
N GLN A 77 -11.81 -19.15 17.47
CA GLN A 77 -12.71 -19.70 18.49
C GLN A 77 -13.95 -18.83 18.74
N LYS A 78 -13.78 -17.51 18.76
CA LYS A 78 -14.88 -16.59 19.02
C LYS A 78 -15.72 -16.28 17.78
N ARG A 79 -15.06 -16.11 16.65
CA ARG A 79 -15.68 -15.76 15.35
C ARG A 79 -14.92 -16.41 14.20
N PRO A 80 -15.31 -17.63 13.80
CA PRO A 80 -14.62 -18.38 12.75
C PRO A 80 -14.47 -17.64 11.42
N ASP A 81 -15.46 -16.82 11.07
CA ASP A 81 -15.48 -16.03 9.83
C ASP A 81 -14.70 -14.72 9.91
N CYS A 82 -14.21 -14.31 11.10
CA CYS A 82 -13.41 -13.12 11.28
C CYS A 82 -11.96 -13.38 10.83
N GLU A 83 -11.43 -12.53 9.96
CA GLU A 83 -10.06 -12.65 9.48
C GLU A 83 -9.07 -12.04 10.48
N PHE A 84 -7.89 -12.62 10.57
CA PHE A 84 -6.76 -12.05 11.30
C PHE A 84 -5.56 -11.90 10.37
N GLY A 85 -4.99 -10.72 10.29
CA GLY A 85 -3.82 -10.47 9.45
C GLY A 85 -2.85 -9.47 10.06
N ILE A 86 -1.67 -9.42 9.45
CA ILE A 86 -0.55 -8.60 9.92
C ILE A 86 0.04 -7.80 8.76
N SER A 87 0.39 -6.53 9.04
CA SER A 87 1.08 -5.63 8.12
C SER A 87 2.54 -5.45 8.55
N PRO A 88 3.46 -6.36 8.18
CA PRO A 88 4.87 -6.23 8.51
C PRO A 88 5.55 -5.15 7.68
N ALA A 89 6.73 -4.70 8.13
CA ALA A 89 7.56 -3.78 7.35
C ALA A 89 7.85 -4.33 5.95
N GLY A 90 7.81 -3.47 4.94
CA GLY A 90 7.97 -3.86 3.53
C GLY A 90 9.35 -4.41 3.16
N ASN A 91 10.39 -4.16 3.99
CA ASN A 91 11.68 -4.83 3.89
C ASN A 91 11.65 -6.14 4.68
N PRO A 92 11.70 -7.33 4.03
CA PRO A 92 11.62 -8.62 4.70
C PRO A 92 12.68 -8.85 5.77
N ASP A 93 13.92 -8.41 5.53
CA ASP A 93 15.01 -8.60 6.51
C ASP A 93 14.82 -7.71 7.74
N TYR A 94 14.32 -6.50 7.54
CA TYR A 94 13.95 -5.63 8.65
C TYR A 94 12.75 -6.23 9.43
N ALA A 95 11.72 -6.71 8.74
CA ALA A 95 10.60 -7.37 9.39
C ALA A 95 11.05 -8.55 10.27
N ARG A 96 11.93 -9.41 9.75
CA ARG A 96 12.52 -10.53 10.51
C ARG A 96 13.31 -10.05 11.72
N SER A 97 14.08 -8.97 11.58
CA SER A 97 14.88 -8.42 12.70
C SER A 97 14.00 -7.91 13.85
N GLN A 98 12.76 -7.50 13.54
CA GLN A 98 11.75 -7.08 14.51
C GLN A 98 10.90 -8.24 15.06
N GLY A 99 11.25 -9.48 14.73
CA GLY A 99 10.58 -10.69 15.22
C GLY A 99 9.42 -11.17 14.37
N ALA A 100 9.14 -10.57 13.21
CA ALA A 100 8.12 -11.05 12.30
C ALA A 100 8.63 -12.30 11.55
N ASP A 101 8.07 -13.46 11.87
CA ASP A 101 8.38 -14.73 11.20
C ASP A 101 7.55 -14.88 9.93
N ILE A 102 7.82 -13.99 8.99
CA ILE A 102 7.08 -13.88 7.73
C ILE A 102 7.17 -15.15 6.89
N ASP A 103 8.25 -15.90 6.99
CA ASP A 103 8.44 -17.17 6.28
C ASP A 103 7.44 -18.23 6.77
N THR A 104 7.24 -18.32 8.08
CA THR A 104 6.23 -19.19 8.67
C THR A 104 4.82 -18.71 8.36
N TRP A 105 4.55 -17.41 8.48
CA TRP A 105 3.21 -16.85 8.26
C TRP A 105 2.72 -16.99 6.81
N LEU A 106 3.63 -16.96 5.83
CA LEU A 106 3.30 -17.10 4.39
C LEU A 106 3.33 -18.53 3.88
N SER A 107 3.70 -19.50 4.73
CA SER A 107 3.82 -20.90 4.35
C SER A 107 2.93 -21.85 5.15
N GLN A 108 2.49 -21.47 6.37
CA GLN A 108 1.81 -22.37 7.30
C GLN A 108 0.51 -21.75 7.82
N GLU A 109 -0.55 -22.53 7.86
CA GLU A 109 -1.81 -22.16 8.51
C GLU A 109 -1.68 -22.07 10.04
N GLY A 110 -2.63 -21.39 10.67
CA GLY A 110 -2.73 -21.32 12.13
C GLY A 110 -2.03 -20.09 12.75
N TYR A 111 -1.54 -19.19 11.93
CA TYR A 111 -0.93 -17.93 12.34
C TYR A 111 -1.75 -16.71 11.90
N VAL A 112 -2.04 -16.64 10.62
CA VAL A 112 -2.76 -15.52 10.00
C VAL A 112 -3.65 -16.00 8.85
N ASP A 113 -4.64 -15.22 8.48
CA ASP A 113 -5.40 -15.41 7.24
C ASP A 113 -4.80 -14.62 6.08
N TYR A 114 -4.06 -13.54 6.38
CA TYR A 114 -3.38 -12.73 5.37
C TYR A 114 -2.14 -12.02 5.93
N VAL A 115 -1.23 -11.70 5.01
CA VAL A 115 -0.08 -10.81 5.25
C VAL A 115 -0.17 -9.63 4.28
N MET A 116 0.11 -8.42 4.79
CA MET A 116 0.00 -7.18 4.02
C MET A 116 1.26 -6.30 4.23
N PRO A 117 2.40 -6.64 3.59
CA PRO A 117 3.64 -5.88 3.76
C PRO A 117 3.48 -4.42 3.35
N GLN A 118 4.13 -3.53 4.09
CA GLN A 118 4.14 -2.08 3.88
C GLN A 118 5.13 -1.71 2.76
N ILE A 119 4.72 -1.86 1.49
CA ILE A 119 5.59 -1.63 0.33
C ILE A 119 5.55 -0.13 -0.04
N TYR A 120 6.15 0.71 0.79
CA TYR A 120 6.02 2.17 0.76
C TYR A 120 7.12 2.86 -0.05
N TRP A 121 7.48 2.31 -1.21
CA TRP A 121 8.45 2.87 -2.16
C TRP A 121 7.82 3.05 -3.54
N THR A 122 8.51 3.80 -4.40
CA THR A 122 8.26 3.80 -5.84
C THR A 122 9.34 3.00 -6.59
N ASP A 123 9.21 2.89 -7.92
CA ASP A 123 10.22 2.25 -8.77
C ASP A 123 11.35 3.19 -9.20
N ARG A 124 11.38 4.43 -8.65
CA ARG A 124 12.51 5.35 -8.81
C ARG A 124 13.16 5.66 -7.47
N TYR A 125 13.53 4.61 -6.77
CA TYR A 125 14.25 4.73 -5.51
C TYR A 125 15.76 4.78 -5.75
N VAL A 126 16.43 5.77 -5.15
CA VAL A 126 17.88 5.99 -5.29
C VAL A 126 18.61 5.39 -4.09
N THR A 127 19.49 4.44 -4.36
CA THR A 127 20.42 3.88 -3.37
C THR A 127 21.80 3.72 -4.00
N ASP A 128 22.87 4.06 -3.27
CA ASP A 128 24.24 4.05 -3.77
C ASP A 128 24.43 4.81 -5.08
N GLY A 129 23.70 5.92 -5.25
CA GLY A 129 23.72 6.78 -6.44
C GLY A 129 23.09 6.16 -7.69
N LYS A 130 22.30 5.10 -7.56
CA LYS A 130 21.59 4.43 -8.67
C LYS A 130 20.10 4.37 -8.40
N GLU A 131 19.29 4.58 -9.44
CA GLU A 131 17.87 4.29 -9.40
C GLU A 131 17.64 2.77 -9.44
N VAL A 132 16.78 2.29 -8.55
CA VAL A 132 16.35 0.88 -8.50
C VAL A 132 14.82 0.80 -8.44
N PRO A 133 14.19 -0.17 -9.11
CA PRO A 133 12.75 -0.37 -9.06
C PRO A 133 12.35 -1.00 -7.71
N MET A 134 12.40 -0.21 -6.63
CA MET A 134 12.31 -0.72 -5.27
C MET A 134 10.93 -1.33 -5.00
N PHE A 135 9.84 -0.70 -5.45
CA PHE A 135 8.49 -1.24 -5.28
C PHE A 135 8.37 -2.63 -5.94
N SER A 136 8.71 -2.72 -7.23
CA SER A 136 8.66 -3.97 -7.99
C SER A 136 9.53 -5.06 -7.36
N ASN A 137 10.77 -4.74 -6.99
CA ASN A 137 11.69 -5.68 -6.35
C ASN A 137 11.12 -6.22 -5.02
N ARG A 138 10.47 -5.36 -4.21
CA ARG A 138 9.85 -5.80 -2.96
C ARG A 138 8.64 -6.69 -3.23
N CYS A 139 7.80 -6.34 -4.20
CA CYS A 139 6.68 -7.19 -4.59
C CYS A 139 7.14 -8.60 -5.02
N GLU A 140 8.21 -8.71 -5.82
CA GLU A 140 8.77 -9.99 -6.25
C GLU A 140 9.26 -10.83 -5.07
N VAL A 141 9.95 -10.20 -4.10
CA VAL A 141 10.44 -10.92 -2.91
C VAL A 141 9.26 -11.44 -2.07
N TRP A 142 8.26 -10.61 -1.78
CA TRP A 142 7.10 -11.03 -1.01
C TRP A 142 6.29 -12.12 -1.73
N GLN A 143 6.12 -12.02 -3.05
CA GLN A 143 5.47 -13.08 -3.84
C GLN A 143 6.24 -14.39 -3.79
N THR A 144 7.58 -14.35 -3.79
CA THR A 144 8.42 -15.55 -3.70
C THR A 144 8.30 -16.23 -2.33
N LEU A 145 8.15 -15.44 -1.26
CA LEU A 145 7.94 -15.96 0.10
C LEU A 145 6.54 -16.57 0.29
N HIS A 146 5.56 -16.13 -0.48
CA HIS A 146 4.18 -16.60 -0.41
C HIS A 146 4.03 -17.99 -1.07
N THR A 147 4.13 -19.03 -0.28
CA THR A 147 4.09 -20.44 -0.76
C THR A 147 2.80 -21.17 -0.44
N ASN A 148 1.97 -20.63 0.47
CA ASN A 148 0.67 -21.23 0.81
C ASN A 148 -0.48 -20.37 0.25
N PRO A 149 -1.22 -20.85 -0.79
CA PRO A 149 -2.29 -20.08 -1.41
C PRO A 149 -3.53 -19.87 -0.53
N GLU A 150 -3.65 -20.56 0.60
CA GLU A 150 -4.73 -20.33 1.57
C GLU A 150 -4.50 -19.08 2.42
N ILE A 151 -3.28 -18.55 2.46
CA ILE A 151 -2.93 -17.29 3.09
C ILE A 151 -3.01 -16.18 2.04
N LYS A 152 -3.81 -15.15 2.24
CA LYS A 152 -3.88 -14.05 1.27
C LYS A 152 -2.67 -13.14 1.37
N LEU A 153 -2.20 -12.65 0.22
CA LEU A 153 -1.13 -11.67 0.13
C LEU A 153 -1.67 -10.35 -0.41
N TYR A 154 -1.72 -9.33 0.44
CA TYR A 154 -2.08 -7.97 0.08
C TYR A 154 -0.84 -7.08 -0.01
N ALA A 155 -0.96 -5.90 -0.61
CA ALA A 155 0.07 -4.87 -0.56
C ALA A 155 -0.40 -3.63 0.22
N GLY A 156 0.36 -3.21 1.21
CA GLY A 156 0.20 -1.88 1.82
C GLY A 156 0.82 -0.82 0.93
N LEU A 157 0.06 0.20 0.52
CA LEU A 157 0.49 1.28 -0.36
C LEU A 157 0.47 2.62 0.37
N ALA A 158 1.46 3.47 0.09
CA ALA A 158 1.73 4.70 0.83
C ALA A 158 0.99 5.92 0.27
N LEU A 159 -0.31 6.01 0.48
CA LEU A 159 -1.08 7.21 0.11
C LEU A 159 -0.54 8.50 0.77
N TYR A 160 0.02 8.39 1.96
CA TYR A 160 0.56 9.54 2.71
C TYR A 160 1.80 10.18 2.07
N ARG A 161 2.50 9.45 1.18
CA ARG A 161 3.70 9.93 0.49
C ARG A 161 3.42 10.70 -0.79
N VAL A 162 2.19 10.68 -1.26
CA VAL A 162 1.80 11.40 -2.50
C VAL A 162 2.15 12.88 -2.38
N GLY A 163 2.95 13.37 -3.33
CA GLY A 163 3.46 14.74 -3.35
C GLY A 163 4.68 14.99 -2.44
N GLU A 164 5.19 13.99 -1.74
CA GLU A 164 6.39 14.09 -0.91
C GLU A 164 7.63 14.33 -1.78
N THR A 165 8.37 15.37 -1.48
CA THR A 165 9.68 15.63 -2.11
C THR A 165 10.75 14.81 -1.37
N SER A 166 11.46 13.97 -2.10
CA SER A 166 12.53 13.13 -1.56
C SER A 166 13.68 13.05 -2.56
N ASP A 167 14.90 13.06 -2.04
CA ASP A 167 16.11 12.85 -2.85
C ASP A 167 16.37 11.36 -3.14
N THR A 168 15.66 10.49 -2.45
CA THR A 168 15.84 9.04 -2.56
C THR A 168 14.64 8.28 -3.15
N ASP A 169 13.45 8.86 -3.17
CA ASP A 169 12.24 8.22 -3.70
C ASP A 169 11.46 9.21 -4.56
N LEU A 170 11.85 9.29 -5.83
CA LEU A 170 11.62 10.45 -6.67
C LEU A 170 10.19 10.59 -7.19
N ASP A 171 9.50 9.48 -7.43
CA ASP A 171 8.21 9.53 -8.14
C ASP A 171 7.05 10.03 -7.28
N TRP A 172 7.17 10.05 -5.95
CA TRP A 172 6.12 10.60 -5.09
C TRP A 172 5.81 12.07 -5.36
N ALA A 173 6.84 12.86 -5.73
CA ALA A 173 6.67 14.26 -6.09
C ALA A 173 6.47 14.48 -7.60
N LEU A 174 6.92 13.55 -8.43
CA LEU A 174 7.02 13.74 -9.88
C LEU A 174 5.85 13.13 -10.67
N ARG A 175 5.15 12.16 -10.09
CA ARG A 175 4.03 11.45 -10.72
C ARG A 175 2.75 11.61 -9.89
N GLU A 176 1.63 11.40 -10.56
CA GLU A 176 0.29 11.43 -9.97
C GLU A 176 -0.52 10.16 -10.30
N ASP A 177 0.18 9.09 -10.74
CA ASP A 177 -0.39 7.79 -11.08
C ASP A 177 0.38 6.62 -10.45
N ASN A 178 1.15 6.88 -9.38
CA ASN A 178 1.94 5.87 -8.68
C ASN A 178 1.06 4.73 -8.18
N LEU A 179 -0.03 5.04 -7.45
CA LEU A 179 -0.91 4.03 -6.88
C LEU A 179 -1.60 3.20 -7.95
N ALA A 180 -2.02 3.82 -9.06
CA ALA A 180 -2.61 3.10 -10.18
C ALA A 180 -1.61 2.13 -10.82
N THR A 181 -0.36 2.58 -11.02
CA THR A 181 0.74 1.77 -11.56
C THR A 181 1.09 0.63 -10.60
N GLN A 182 1.18 0.91 -9.31
CA GLN A 182 1.44 -0.08 -8.26
C GLN A 182 0.33 -1.14 -8.21
N CYS A 183 -0.93 -0.73 -8.25
CA CYS A 183 -2.06 -1.66 -8.32
C CYS A 183 -2.01 -2.53 -9.58
N ALA A 184 -1.68 -1.97 -10.74
CA ALA A 184 -1.52 -2.74 -11.97
C ALA A 184 -0.43 -3.81 -11.83
N HIS A 185 0.70 -3.45 -11.21
CA HIS A 185 1.82 -4.36 -10.98
C HIS A 185 1.42 -5.53 -10.05
N ILE A 186 0.88 -5.25 -8.86
CA ILE A 186 0.53 -6.29 -7.88
C ILE A 186 -0.57 -7.23 -8.39
N TYR A 187 -1.59 -6.72 -9.09
CA TYR A 187 -2.60 -7.57 -9.71
C TYR A 187 -2.02 -8.44 -10.83
N GLY A 188 -1.07 -7.91 -11.61
CA GLY A 188 -0.33 -8.67 -12.61
C GLY A 188 0.52 -9.80 -12.01
N MET A 189 0.94 -9.66 -10.76
CA MET A 189 1.68 -10.67 -10.00
C MET A 189 0.77 -11.66 -9.24
N GLY A 190 -0.54 -11.44 -9.18
CA GLY A 190 -1.47 -12.33 -8.48
C GLY A 190 -1.63 -12.05 -6.98
N TYR A 191 -1.37 -10.83 -6.53
CA TYR A 191 -1.75 -10.41 -5.18
C TYR A 191 -3.28 -10.37 -5.05
N ASP A 192 -3.79 -10.64 -3.85
CA ASP A 192 -5.22 -10.64 -3.57
C ASP A 192 -5.83 -9.23 -3.48
N GLY A 193 -5.00 -8.19 -3.34
CA GLY A 193 -5.45 -6.81 -3.29
C GLY A 193 -4.46 -5.87 -2.61
N PHE A 194 -4.97 -4.75 -2.12
CA PHE A 194 -4.14 -3.72 -1.48
C PHE A 194 -4.91 -2.95 -0.40
N ALA A 195 -4.18 -2.24 0.46
CA ALA A 195 -4.72 -1.22 1.34
C ALA A 195 -3.93 0.08 1.22
N LEU A 196 -4.62 1.22 1.37
CA LEU A 196 -4.00 2.54 1.34
C LEU A 196 -3.72 3.03 2.76
N PHE A 197 -2.48 3.28 3.10
CA PHE A 197 -2.13 3.91 4.35
C PHE A 197 -2.02 5.43 4.15
N ARG A 198 -2.96 6.21 4.69
CA ARG A 198 -4.09 5.85 5.57
C ARG A 198 -5.33 6.71 5.24
N TYR A 199 -6.47 6.40 5.86
CA TYR A 199 -7.76 7.07 5.67
C TYR A 199 -7.71 8.61 5.74
N ALA A 200 -6.89 9.18 6.62
CA ALA A 200 -6.76 10.63 6.76
C ALA A 200 -6.41 11.33 5.42
N TYR A 201 -5.59 10.69 4.60
CA TYR A 201 -5.12 11.22 3.32
C TYR A 201 -6.12 11.09 2.16
N LEU A 202 -7.21 10.33 2.33
CA LEU A 202 -8.27 10.22 1.31
C LEU A 202 -8.99 11.55 1.04
N LYS A 203 -8.93 12.50 1.98
CA LYS A 203 -9.63 13.79 1.90
C LYS A 203 -8.68 14.99 1.69
N GLU A 204 -7.40 14.75 1.60
CA GLU A 204 -6.43 15.82 1.37
C GLU A 204 -6.41 16.24 -0.11
N ASN A 205 -6.34 17.55 -0.35
CA ASN A 205 -6.34 18.08 -1.73
C ASN A 205 -5.13 17.57 -2.54
N GLY A 206 -3.98 17.38 -1.91
CA GLY A 206 -2.75 16.92 -2.56
C GLY A 206 -2.80 15.49 -3.08
N THR A 207 -3.74 14.66 -2.61
CA THR A 207 -3.87 13.26 -3.02
C THR A 207 -4.97 13.01 -4.05
N GLN A 208 -5.81 14.01 -4.37
CA GLN A 208 -7.03 13.80 -5.14
C GLN A 208 -6.77 13.32 -6.57
N VAL A 209 -5.74 13.83 -7.22
CA VAL A 209 -5.39 13.43 -8.60
C VAL A 209 -4.93 11.97 -8.63
N GLU A 210 -4.07 11.59 -7.69
CA GLU A 210 -3.58 10.23 -7.52
C GLU A 210 -4.74 9.24 -7.29
N LEU A 211 -5.69 9.61 -6.41
CA LEU A 211 -6.89 8.82 -6.13
C LEU A 211 -7.83 8.72 -7.33
N GLN A 212 -7.98 9.78 -8.13
CA GLN A 212 -8.77 9.74 -9.36
C GLN A 212 -8.15 8.78 -10.39
N ASN A 213 -6.83 8.79 -10.55
CA ASN A 213 -6.12 7.88 -11.43
C ASN A 213 -6.27 6.42 -10.97
N LEU A 214 -6.08 6.17 -9.66
CA LEU A 214 -6.33 4.85 -9.07
C LEU A 214 -7.77 4.38 -9.30
N TYR A 215 -8.76 5.24 -9.01
CA TYR A 215 -10.18 4.91 -9.17
C TYR A 215 -10.54 4.57 -10.63
N SER A 216 -9.98 5.30 -11.58
CA SER A 216 -10.19 5.04 -12.99
C SER A 216 -9.59 3.71 -13.43
N TYR A 217 -8.40 3.39 -12.93
CA TYR A 217 -7.79 2.08 -13.12
C TYR A 217 -8.69 0.96 -12.59
N LEU A 218 -9.16 1.08 -11.35
CA LEU A 218 -10.02 0.07 -10.73
C LEU A 218 -11.35 -0.10 -11.45
N LYS A 219 -11.98 0.98 -11.93
CA LYS A 219 -13.18 0.91 -12.75
C LYS A 219 -12.97 0.14 -14.06
N LYS A 220 -11.81 0.37 -14.71
CA LYS A 220 -11.45 -0.35 -15.92
C LYS A 220 -11.27 -1.85 -15.63
N GLN A 221 -10.61 -2.22 -14.55
CA GLN A 221 -10.45 -3.61 -14.13
C GLN A 221 -11.80 -4.27 -13.79
N ALA A 222 -12.72 -3.55 -13.16
CA ALA A 222 -14.05 -4.04 -12.86
C ALA A 222 -14.99 -4.11 -14.08
N GLY A 223 -14.52 -3.75 -15.28
CA GLY A 223 -15.35 -3.71 -16.49
C GLY A 223 -16.39 -2.58 -16.52
N ILE A 224 -16.27 -1.59 -15.61
CA ILE A 224 -17.17 -0.43 -15.55
C ILE A 224 -16.77 0.60 -16.64
N LEU A 225 -15.48 0.63 -17.00
CA LEU A 225 -14.93 1.34 -18.15
C LEU A 225 -14.26 0.28 -19.05
N THR A 226 -14.98 -0.15 -20.09
CA THR A 226 -14.55 -1.29 -20.90
C THR A 226 -13.58 -0.90 -22.04
N SER A 227 -13.63 0.36 -22.49
CA SER A 227 -12.75 0.86 -23.55
C SER A 227 -12.78 2.39 -23.65
N GLU A 228 -11.85 2.99 -24.40
CA GLU A 228 -11.91 4.39 -24.80
C GLU A 228 -13.21 4.75 -25.53
N VAL A 229 -13.87 3.74 -26.14
CA VAL A 229 -15.14 3.90 -26.86
C VAL A 229 -16.30 4.20 -25.90
N ASP A 230 -16.23 3.72 -24.65
CA ASP A 230 -17.26 3.96 -23.62
C ASP A 230 -17.03 5.26 -22.85
N ALA A 231 -15.87 5.90 -23.04
CA ALA A 231 -15.56 7.18 -22.42
C ALA A 231 -16.39 8.31 -23.03
N GLY A 232 -16.78 9.29 -22.23
CA GLY A 232 -17.42 10.52 -22.71
C GLY A 232 -16.44 11.40 -23.47
N ILE A 233 -15.25 11.59 -22.94
CA ILE A 233 -14.17 12.37 -23.54
C ILE A 233 -12.84 11.62 -23.37
N VAL A 234 -12.11 11.46 -24.46
CA VAL A 234 -10.74 10.94 -24.47
C VAL A 234 -9.80 12.07 -24.89
N TYR A 235 -8.71 12.23 -24.18
CA TYR A 235 -7.72 13.26 -24.51
C TYR A 235 -6.31 12.78 -24.24
N THR A 236 -5.38 13.36 -25.02
CA THR A 236 -3.94 13.16 -24.83
C THR A 236 -3.22 14.49 -24.97
N VAL A 237 -2.13 14.65 -24.28
CA VAL A 237 -1.31 15.85 -24.32
C VAL A 237 0.07 15.56 -24.87
N HIS A 238 0.63 16.53 -25.60
CA HIS A 238 2.03 16.55 -25.99
C HIS A 238 2.79 17.42 -25.02
N MET A 239 3.71 16.82 -24.30
CA MET A 239 4.55 17.53 -23.31
C MET A 239 5.91 17.83 -23.89
N GLN A 240 6.42 19.01 -23.60
CA GLN A 240 7.78 19.41 -23.94
C GLN A 240 8.78 18.36 -23.46
N THR A 241 9.65 17.90 -24.35
CA THR A 241 10.68 16.87 -24.07
C THR A 241 10.15 15.42 -23.98
N PHE A 242 8.88 15.23 -23.53
CA PHE A 242 8.31 13.87 -23.32
C PHE A 242 7.44 13.38 -24.48
N GLY A 243 7.04 14.27 -25.41
CA GLY A 243 6.20 13.90 -26.55
C GLY A 243 4.74 13.64 -26.16
N TRP A 244 4.02 12.91 -27.01
CA TRP A 244 2.63 12.50 -26.75
C TRP A 244 2.56 11.51 -25.61
N GLN A 245 1.74 11.85 -24.62
CA GLN A 245 1.48 11.01 -23.46
C GLN A 245 0.36 10.01 -23.74
N GLU A 246 0.21 9.03 -22.87
CA GLU A 246 -0.89 8.09 -22.92
C GLU A 246 -2.26 8.80 -22.87
N ALA A 247 -3.23 8.29 -23.62
CA ALA A 247 -4.58 8.83 -23.62
C ALA A 247 -5.23 8.68 -22.24
N LYS A 248 -5.88 9.74 -21.78
CA LYS A 248 -6.66 9.79 -20.54
C LYS A 248 -8.13 10.06 -20.89
N MET A 249 -9.05 9.79 -19.97
CA MET A 249 -10.48 9.91 -20.20
C MET A 249 -11.23 10.45 -19.00
N ASP A 250 -12.35 11.11 -19.25
CA ASP A 250 -13.38 11.46 -18.26
C ASP A 250 -12.88 12.10 -16.96
N GLY A 251 -12.03 13.13 -17.07
CA GLY A 251 -11.56 13.92 -15.94
C GLY A 251 -10.23 13.44 -15.33
N ILE A 252 -9.60 12.40 -15.87
CA ILE A 252 -8.27 11.99 -15.44
C ILE A 252 -7.23 13.01 -15.92
N VAL A 253 -6.29 13.38 -15.05
CA VAL A 253 -5.21 14.30 -15.44
C VAL A 253 -4.32 13.68 -16.50
N ALA A 254 -4.07 14.43 -17.59
CA ALA A 254 -3.13 14.06 -18.64
C ALA A 254 -1.88 14.93 -18.54
N GLY A 255 -0.71 14.32 -18.61
CA GLY A 255 0.59 14.99 -18.48
C GLY A 255 1.13 14.95 -17.06
N TYR A 256 2.20 15.69 -16.85
CA TYR A 256 2.89 15.74 -15.56
C TYR A 256 2.79 17.15 -14.98
N THR A 257 2.32 17.26 -13.75
CA THR A 257 2.40 18.50 -12.98
C THR A 257 3.77 18.61 -12.30
N LYS A 258 4.18 19.83 -11.95
CA LYS A 258 5.42 20.09 -11.19
C LYS A 258 6.76 19.77 -11.89
N GLN A 259 6.76 19.54 -13.21
CA GLN A 259 8.01 19.26 -13.95
C GLN A 259 8.56 20.45 -14.75
N GLU A 260 8.02 21.63 -14.57
CA GLU A 260 8.40 22.83 -15.34
C GLU A 260 8.43 22.61 -16.86
N LYS A 261 7.56 21.71 -17.36
CA LYS A 261 7.41 21.38 -18.77
C LYS A 261 6.08 21.86 -19.28
N SER A 262 6.11 22.54 -20.43
CA SER A 262 4.89 23.05 -21.05
C SER A 262 4.12 21.94 -21.76
N VAL A 263 2.80 22.05 -21.72
CA VAL A 263 1.93 21.34 -22.66
C VAL A 263 1.99 22.05 -23.99
N GLU A 264 2.43 21.37 -25.04
CA GLU A 264 2.64 21.95 -26.39
C GLU A 264 1.42 21.71 -27.29
N ALA A 265 0.71 20.61 -27.08
CA ALA A 265 -0.51 20.30 -27.81
C ALA A 265 -1.46 19.41 -27.01
N VAL A 266 -2.74 19.54 -27.28
CA VAL A 266 -3.80 18.68 -26.73
C VAL A 266 -4.62 18.12 -27.87
N ARG A 267 -4.89 16.81 -27.83
CA ARG A 267 -5.84 16.14 -28.71
C ARG A 267 -7.03 15.70 -27.86
N ILE A 268 -8.24 16.06 -28.30
CA ILE A 268 -9.47 15.70 -27.63
C ILE A 268 -10.34 14.91 -28.63
N GLN A 269 -10.88 13.78 -28.20
CA GLN A 269 -11.79 12.94 -28.96
C GLN A 269 -13.03 12.68 -28.11
N LEU A 270 -14.21 12.85 -28.69
CA LEU A 270 -15.46 12.49 -28.06
C LEU A 270 -15.69 10.98 -28.22
N GLY A 271 -16.14 10.34 -27.15
CA GLY A 271 -16.57 8.95 -27.18
C GLY A 271 -17.81 8.73 -28.02
N ALA A 272 -18.04 7.50 -28.44
CA ALA A 272 -19.11 7.13 -29.39
C ALA A 272 -20.52 7.43 -28.87
N TYR A 273 -20.71 7.48 -27.56
CA TYR A 273 -22.01 7.67 -26.90
C TYR A 273 -22.28 9.11 -26.43
N VAL A 274 -21.35 10.04 -26.71
CA VAL A 274 -21.56 11.45 -26.35
C VAL A 274 -22.62 12.08 -27.29
N PRO A 275 -23.68 12.70 -26.76
CA PRO A 275 -24.62 13.44 -27.57
C PRO A 275 -23.90 14.52 -28.40
N LYS A 276 -24.36 14.76 -29.61
CA LYS A 276 -23.81 15.83 -30.45
C LYS A 276 -23.82 17.16 -29.68
N GLY A 277 -22.63 17.75 -29.53
CA GLY A 277 -22.43 18.99 -28.79
C GLY A 277 -21.09 19.64 -29.10
N ASN A 278 -20.79 20.73 -28.43
CA ASN A 278 -19.53 21.42 -28.52
C ASN A 278 -18.64 21.12 -27.31
N VAL A 279 -17.36 20.86 -27.54
CA VAL A 279 -16.36 20.81 -26.48
C VAL A 279 -15.91 22.23 -26.17
N ARG A 280 -15.99 22.63 -24.89
CA ARG A 280 -15.39 23.86 -24.40
C ARG A 280 -14.18 23.48 -23.58
N TYR A 281 -13.07 24.16 -23.80
CA TYR A 281 -11.85 23.97 -23.01
C TYR A 281 -11.35 25.32 -22.49
N ALA A 282 -10.67 25.31 -21.38
CA ALA A 282 -9.97 26.46 -20.84
C ALA A 282 -8.49 26.09 -20.65
N VAL A 283 -7.60 27.03 -20.87
CA VAL A 283 -6.18 26.90 -20.62
C VAL A 283 -5.81 27.93 -19.57
N GLU A 284 -5.28 27.48 -18.44
CA GLU A 284 -4.67 28.34 -17.43
C GLU A 284 -3.16 28.30 -17.65
N THR A 285 -2.56 29.45 -17.84
CA THR A 285 -1.10 29.58 -17.98
C THR A 285 -0.55 30.12 -16.68
N ALA A 286 0.54 29.50 -16.18
CA ALA A 286 1.28 30.07 -15.06
C ALA A 286 1.81 31.45 -15.46
N GLN A 287 1.56 32.43 -14.60
CA GLN A 287 2.12 33.78 -14.73
C GLN A 287 3.54 33.83 -14.19
#